data_4fa29c66dc4e362a80947b303f8f9a7b
#
_entry.id   4fa29c66dc4e362a80947b303f8f9a7b
#
_cell.length_a   1.000
_cell.length_b   1.000
_cell.length_c   1.000
_cell.angle_alpha   90.00
_cell.angle_beta   90.00
_cell.angle_gamma   90.00
#
_symmetry.space_group_name_H-M   'P 1'
#
loop_
_entity.id
_entity.type
_entity.pdbx_description
1 polymer ?
#
loop_
_entity_poly.entity_id
_entity_poly.type
_entity_poly.pdbx_seq_one_letter_code
_entity_poly.pdbx_strand_id
1 'polypeptide(L)'
;IGDLHRGVPELRADSRYNRDTALVTSKFSIGVDILTVIAETKPEGCVDFEVMTAIDDFSWQMSNLEGVQSTIDLAGVARQLNAGWNEGSPKWRVLARNPSVLTQSVTYIPTTTGLLNSDCSVIPIMIFSKDHKAETLARIVAEVKRIEASPGHPDVKFRLATGNAGVMAATNEAVAAAQFPMLLWVFGAVAALCLL
;
A
#
# COMPACT_ATOMS: atom_id res chain seq x y z
N ILE A 1 7.56 -6.13 -19.14
CA ILE A 1 8.74 -6.43 -18.32
C ILE A 1 8.26 -6.53 -16.88
N GLY A 2 8.76 -7.51 -16.15
CA GLY A 2 8.38 -7.81 -14.78
C GLY A 2 7.62 -9.12 -14.68
N ASP A 3 7.13 -9.44 -13.49
CA ASP A 3 6.50 -10.72 -13.23
C ASP A 3 5.13 -10.83 -13.93
N LEU A 4 4.92 -11.91 -14.67
CA LEU A 4 3.70 -12.16 -15.44
C LEU A 4 2.81 -13.23 -14.78
N HIS A 5 3.32 -13.93 -13.77
CA HIS A 5 2.66 -15.06 -13.13
C HIS A 5 2.19 -14.71 -11.72
N ARG A 6 1.23 -15.46 -11.21
CA ARG A 6 0.81 -15.42 -9.81
C ARG A 6 1.64 -16.41 -8.99
N GLY A 7 1.84 -16.12 -7.71
CA GLY A 7 2.60 -16.96 -6.80
C GLY A 7 4.10 -16.72 -6.88
N VAL A 8 4.89 -17.46 -6.11
CA VAL A 8 6.35 -17.35 -6.09
C VAL A 8 6.92 -17.96 -7.37
N PRO A 9 7.55 -17.16 -8.24
CA PRO A 9 7.99 -17.61 -9.57
C PRO A 9 9.08 -18.67 -9.52
N GLU A 10 9.86 -18.73 -8.43
CA GLU A 10 10.90 -19.72 -8.20
C GLU A 10 10.33 -21.10 -7.86
N LEU A 11 9.06 -21.18 -7.48
CA LEU A 11 8.38 -22.42 -7.16
C LEU A 11 7.44 -22.84 -8.30
N ARG A 12 7.29 -24.13 -8.46
CA ARG A 12 6.32 -24.69 -9.43
C ARG A 12 4.92 -24.18 -9.09
N ALA A 13 4.11 -23.89 -10.11
CA ALA A 13 2.75 -23.39 -9.96
C ALA A 13 1.86 -24.33 -9.10
N ASP A 14 2.09 -25.63 -9.20
CA ASP A 14 1.39 -26.70 -8.46
C ASP A 14 2.03 -27.03 -7.09
N SER A 15 3.04 -26.27 -6.65
CA SER A 15 3.66 -26.47 -5.34
C SER A 15 2.64 -26.28 -4.22
N ARG A 16 2.87 -26.98 -3.10
CA ARG A 16 2.01 -26.84 -1.92
C ARG A 16 1.90 -25.39 -1.48
N TYR A 17 3.03 -24.66 -1.44
CA TYR A 17 3.06 -23.26 -1.05
C TYR A 17 2.15 -22.39 -1.95
N ASN A 18 2.29 -22.49 -3.27
CA ASN A 18 1.50 -21.69 -4.21
C ASN A 18 0.00 -22.03 -4.14
N ARG A 19 -0.35 -23.31 -3.94
CA ARG A 19 -1.75 -23.73 -3.74
C ARG A 19 -2.34 -23.21 -2.43
N ASP A 20 -1.60 -23.35 -1.32
CA ASP A 20 -2.06 -22.93 0.00
C ASP A 20 -2.18 -21.39 0.04
N THR A 21 -1.23 -20.66 -0.52
CA THR A 21 -1.29 -19.20 -0.66
C THR A 21 -2.49 -18.76 -1.50
N ALA A 22 -2.72 -19.40 -2.65
CA ALA A 22 -3.89 -19.10 -3.48
C ALA A 22 -5.21 -19.36 -2.75
N LEU A 23 -5.28 -20.42 -1.95
CA LEU A 23 -6.46 -20.71 -1.13
C LEU A 23 -6.68 -19.62 -0.07
N VAL A 24 -5.63 -19.26 0.67
CA VAL A 24 -5.70 -18.22 1.72
C VAL A 24 -6.13 -16.90 1.12
N THR A 25 -5.45 -16.43 0.07
CA THR A 25 -5.76 -15.13 -0.56
C THR A 25 -7.15 -15.10 -1.22
N SER A 26 -7.71 -16.26 -1.61
CA SER A 26 -9.08 -16.33 -2.14
C SER A 26 -10.17 -16.29 -1.06
N LYS A 27 -9.84 -16.62 0.19
CA LYS A 27 -10.80 -16.72 1.31
C LYS A 27 -10.74 -15.56 2.29
N PHE A 28 -9.60 -14.89 2.35
CA PHE A 28 -9.36 -13.79 3.29
C PHE A 28 -9.09 -12.48 2.54
N SER A 29 -9.41 -11.36 3.17
CA SER A 29 -9.14 -10.02 2.62
C SER A 29 -7.66 -9.60 2.72
N ILE A 30 -6.81 -10.45 3.28
CA ILE A 30 -5.38 -10.19 3.47
C ILE A 30 -4.61 -11.01 2.44
N GLY A 31 -3.83 -10.31 1.60
CA GLY A 31 -2.90 -10.93 0.64
C GLY A 31 -1.48 -11.04 1.18
N VAL A 32 -0.60 -11.61 0.39
CA VAL A 32 0.84 -11.70 0.69
C VAL A 32 1.65 -10.57 0.04
N ASP A 33 1.08 -9.92 -0.95
CA ASP A 33 1.73 -8.86 -1.72
C ASP A 33 1.32 -7.50 -1.15
N ILE A 34 2.23 -6.91 -0.35
CA ILE A 34 1.97 -5.70 0.40
C ILE A 34 2.80 -4.55 -0.19
N LEU A 35 2.12 -3.45 -0.49
CA LEU A 35 2.71 -2.15 -0.77
C LEU A 35 2.33 -1.21 0.38
N THR A 36 3.31 -0.60 1.01
CA THR A 36 3.07 0.33 2.12
C THR A 36 3.24 1.76 1.63
N VAL A 37 2.23 2.58 1.88
CA VAL A 37 2.27 4.03 1.74
C VAL A 37 2.32 4.65 3.13
N ILE A 38 3.12 5.69 3.30
CA ILE A 38 3.21 6.44 4.55
C ILE A 38 2.42 7.74 4.37
N ALA A 39 1.51 8.01 5.31
CA ALA A 39 0.99 9.33 5.54
C ALA A 39 1.92 10.05 6.53
N GLU A 40 2.69 11.04 6.04
CA GLU A 40 3.46 11.96 6.87
C GLU A 40 2.55 13.10 7.33
N THR A 41 2.50 13.34 8.63
CA THR A 41 1.65 14.35 9.25
C THR A 41 2.43 15.18 10.26
N LYS A 42 1.80 16.18 10.86
CA LYS A 42 2.30 16.82 12.07
C LYS A 42 2.26 15.83 13.25
N PRO A 43 3.05 16.05 14.33
CA PRO A 43 2.90 15.28 15.55
C PRO A 43 1.43 15.26 16.04
N GLU A 44 1.01 14.13 16.62
CA GLU A 44 -0.37 13.88 17.07
C GLU A 44 -1.43 13.84 15.93
N GLY A 45 -1.00 13.65 14.68
CA GLY A 45 -1.92 13.55 13.54
C GLY A 45 -2.97 12.45 13.67
N CYS A 46 -2.68 11.39 14.42
CA CYS A 46 -3.63 10.28 14.65
C CYS A 46 -4.86 10.65 15.50
N VAL A 47 -4.85 11.79 16.19
CA VAL A 47 -5.99 12.30 16.98
C VAL A 47 -6.63 13.53 16.33
N ASP A 48 -6.12 13.95 15.17
CA ASP A 48 -6.71 15.00 14.35
C ASP A 48 -7.75 14.41 13.39
N PHE A 49 -8.99 14.85 13.51
CA PHE A 49 -10.10 14.31 12.70
C PHE A 49 -9.89 14.53 11.19
N GLU A 50 -9.39 15.69 10.79
CA GLU A 50 -9.20 16.03 9.38
C GLU A 50 -8.05 15.20 8.78
N VAL A 51 -6.96 15.01 9.52
CA VAL A 51 -5.85 14.13 9.14
C VAL A 51 -6.32 12.69 8.97
N MET A 52 -7.06 12.18 9.96
CA MET A 52 -7.60 10.82 9.92
C MET A 52 -8.63 10.64 8.80
N THR A 53 -9.42 11.67 8.49
CA THR A 53 -10.34 11.65 7.34
C THR A 53 -9.58 11.59 6.02
N ALA A 54 -8.50 12.37 5.88
CA ALA A 54 -7.67 12.32 4.66
C ALA A 54 -7.04 10.92 4.44
N ILE A 55 -6.63 10.25 5.53
CA ILE A 55 -6.12 8.87 5.47
C ILE A 55 -7.24 7.89 5.09
N ASP A 56 -8.43 8.05 5.65
CA ASP A 56 -9.59 7.22 5.35
C ASP A 56 -10.03 7.36 3.89
N ASP A 57 -10.07 8.58 3.37
CA ASP A 57 -10.38 8.88 1.97
C ASP A 57 -9.35 8.28 1.01
N PHE A 58 -8.05 8.37 1.35
CA PHE A 58 -6.98 7.73 0.59
C PHE A 58 -7.19 6.20 0.56
N SER A 59 -7.38 5.58 1.73
CA SER A 59 -7.62 4.14 1.83
C SER A 59 -8.86 3.70 1.06
N TRP A 60 -9.93 4.50 1.09
CA TRP A 60 -11.14 4.22 0.34
C TRP A 60 -10.89 4.26 -1.17
N GLN A 61 -10.18 5.28 -1.67
CA GLN A 61 -9.80 5.36 -3.08
C GLN A 61 -8.96 4.15 -3.49
N MET A 62 -7.96 3.80 -2.70
CA MET A 62 -7.09 2.65 -3.00
C MET A 62 -7.84 1.31 -2.95
N SER A 63 -8.75 1.12 -1.99
CA SER A 63 -9.52 -0.12 -1.87
C SER A 63 -10.51 -0.35 -3.03
N ASN A 64 -10.89 0.72 -3.73
CA ASN A 64 -11.74 0.66 -4.94
C ASN A 64 -10.94 0.56 -6.23
N LEU A 65 -9.61 0.60 -6.18
CA LEU A 65 -8.76 0.49 -7.35
C LEU A 65 -8.69 -0.97 -7.82
N GLU A 66 -8.81 -1.17 -9.13
CA GLU A 66 -8.62 -2.50 -9.71
C GLU A 66 -7.21 -3.03 -9.46
N GLY A 67 -7.10 -4.23 -8.92
CA GLY A 67 -5.83 -4.86 -8.54
C GLY A 67 -5.53 -4.75 -7.05
N VAL A 68 -6.27 -3.94 -6.30
CA VAL A 68 -6.20 -3.92 -4.83
C VAL A 68 -7.21 -4.92 -4.26
N GLN A 69 -6.78 -5.70 -3.29
CA GLN A 69 -7.61 -6.66 -2.56
C GLN A 69 -8.24 -6.01 -1.33
N SER A 70 -7.44 -5.30 -0.55
CA SER A 70 -7.88 -4.57 0.64
C SER A 70 -6.82 -3.55 1.07
N THR A 71 -7.20 -2.69 2.00
CA THR A 71 -6.31 -1.77 2.71
C THR A 71 -6.44 -1.96 4.22
N ILE A 72 -5.35 -1.76 4.94
CA ILE A 72 -5.36 -1.68 6.41
C ILE A 72 -4.62 -0.39 6.80
N ASP A 73 -5.30 0.42 7.57
CA ASP A 73 -4.81 1.72 8.04
C ASP A 73 -5.36 2.05 9.44
N LEU A 74 -4.80 3.08 10.05
CA LEU A 74 -5.18 3.49 11.40
C LEU A 74 -6.63 3.97 11.48
N ALA A 75 -7.11 4.69 10.46
CA ALA A 75 -8.48 5.22 10.43
C ALA A 75 -9.51 4.09 10.36
N GLY A 76 -9.25 3.07 9.55
CA GLY A 76 -10.07 1.86 9.46
C GLY A 76 -10.15 1.11 10.80
N VAL A 77 -9.01 0.98 11.50
CA VAL A 77 -8.95 0.34 12.83
C VAL A 77 -9.71 1.19 13.86
N ALA A 78 -9.53 2.51 13.88
CA ALA A 78 -10.25 3.40 14.79
C ALA A 78 -11.78 3.32 14.60
N ARG A 79 -12.26 3.25 13.36
CA ARG A 79 -13.68 3.01 13.05
C ARG A 79 -14.18 1.68 13.59
N GLN A 80 -13.36 0.63 13.45
CA GLN A 80 -13.72 -0.69 13.95
C GLN A 80 -13.79 -0.73 15.47
N LEU A 81 -12.85 -0.09 16.16
CA LEU A 81 -12.84 0.02 17.62
C LEU A 81 -14.04 0.82 18.12
N ASN A 82 -14.37 1.94 17.45
CA ASN A 82 -15.55 2.72 17.79
C ASN A 82 -16.86 1.89 17.69
N ALA A 83 -17.00 1.10 16.62
CA ALA A 83 -18.12 0.17 16.51
C ALA A 83 -18.10 -0.92 17.61
N GLY A 84 -16.91 -1.48 17.90
CA GLY A 84 -16.74 -2.52 18.91
C GLY A 84 -17.19 -2.07 20.31
N TRP A 85 -16.87 -0.86 20.70
CA TRP A 85 -17.35 -0.30 21.99
C TRP A 85 -18.84 0.00 22.03
N ASN A 86 -19.48 0.05 20.87
CA ASN A 86 -20.92 0.26 20.73
C ASN A 86 -21.61 -1.04 20.25
N GLU A 87 -21.27 -2.16 20.88
CA GLU A 87 -21.88 -3.49 20.66
C GLU A 87 -21.76 -4.01 19.22
N GLY A 88 -20.73 -3.55 18.47
CA GLY A 88 -20.51 -3.92 17.08
C GLY A 88 -21.50 -3.26 16.10
N SER A 89 -22.29 -2.31 16.54
CA SER A 89 -23.30 -1.65 15.71
C SER A 89 -22.68 -0.93 14.50
N PRO A 90 -23.12 -1.22 13.26
CA PRO A 90 -22.61 -0.59 12.04
C PRO A 90 -22.77 0.94 12.04
N LYS A 91 -23.76 1.47 12.76
CA LYS A 91 -24.00 2.91 12.90
C LYS A 91 -22.78 3.64 13.48
N TRP A 92 -22.01 2.97 14.33
CA TRP A 92 -20.84 3.53 15.00
C TRP A 92 -19.53 3.21 14.28
N ARG A 93 -19.58 2.55 13.12
CA ARG A 93 -18.41 2.29 12.30
C ARG A 93 -17.99 3.53 11.48
N VAL A 94 -17.73 4.60 12.20
CA VAL A 94 -17.37 5.92 11.66
C VAL A 94 -16.20 6.49 12.44
N LEU A 95 -15.43 7.39 11.82
CA LEU A 95 -14.45 8.20 12.54
C LEU A 95 -15.19 9.17 13.47
N ALA A 96 -14.79 9.17 14.72
CA ALA A 96 -15.40 10.04 15.72
C ALA A 96 -14.94 11.49 15.52
N ARG A 97 -15.88 12.41 15.33
CA ARG A 97 -15.60 13.85 15.28
C ARG A 97 -15.25 14.44 16.65
N ASN A 98 -15.68 13.78 17.72
CA ASN A 98 -15.34 14.18 19.08
C ASN A 98 -13.87 13.81 19.36
N PRO A 99 -12.99 14.77 19.68
CA PRO A 99 -11.56 14.51 19.88
C PRO A 99 -11.27 13.48 20.98
N SER A 100 -12.05 13.50 22.08
CA SER A 100 -11.85 12.54 23.17
C SER A 100 -12.17 11.11 22.75
N VAL A 101 -13.21 10.90 21.94
CA VAL A 101 -13.58 9.58 21.42
C VAL A 101 -12.55 9.11 20.38
N LEU A 102 -12.09 10.01 19.51
CA LEU A 102 -11.05 9.68 18.53
C LEU A 102 -9.74 9.30 19.24
N THR A 103 -9.29 10.10 20.21
CA THR A 103 -8.12 9.79 21.03
C THR A 103 -8.27 8.44 21.71
N GLN A 104 -9.42 8.14 22.30
CA GLN A 104 -9.67 6.84 22.91
C GLN A 104 -9.58 5.70 21.91
N SER A 105 -10.05 5.89 20.67
CA SER A 105 -9.97 4.87 19.59
C SER A 105 -8.53 4.54 19.19
N VAL A 106 -7.59 5.45 19.39
CA VAL A 106 -6.20 5.29 18.98
C VAL A 106 -5.27 4.90 20.13
N THR A 107 -5.55 5.37 21.35
CA THR A 107 -4.66 5.21 22.53
C THR A 107 -4.31 3.75 22.84
N TYR A 108 -5.20 2.81 22.54
CA TYR A 108 -4.96 1.38 22.80
C TYR A 108 -4.27 0.63 21.66
N ILE A 109 -3.91 1.33 20.56
CA ILE A 109 -3.18 0.71 19.46
C ILE A 109 -1.68 0.84 19.73
N PRO A 110 -0.96 -0.26 20.03
CA PRO A 110 0.47 -0.18 20.31
C PRO A 110 1.26 0.09 19.03
N THR A 111 2.37 0.81 19.14
CA THR A 111 3.26 1.10 18.02
C THR A 111 3.85 -0.16 17.36
N THR A 112 3.87 -1.27 18.09
CA THR A 112 4.29 -2.58 17.58
C THR A 112 3.37 -3.15 16.51
N THR A 113 2.15 -2.59 16.33
CA THR A 113 1.26 -2.96 15.22
C THR A 113 1.79 -2.48 13.86
N GLY A 114 2.70 -1.52 13.85
CA GLY A 114 3.17 -0.88 12.62
C GLY A 114 2.14 0.02 11.95
N LEU A 115 1.08 0.45 12.66
CA LEU A 115 0.06 1.36 12.14
C LEU A 115 0.31 2.83 12.49
N LEU A 116 1.22 3.10 13.41
CA LEU A 116 1.63 4.45 13.84
C LEU A 116 3.01 4.40 14.48
N ASN A 117 3.72 5.52 14.45
CA ASN A 117 4.93 5.74 15.25
C ASN A 117 4.57 6.38 16.61
N SER A 118 5.58 6.60 17.44
CA SER A 118 5.39 7.03 18.84
C SER A 118 4.73 8.40 19.01
N ASP A 119 4.88 9.30 18.05
CA ASP A 119 4.33 10.67 18.06
C ASP A 119 3.23 10.88 17.02
N CYS A 120 2.78 9.82 16.35
CA CYS A 120 1.74 9.88 15.31
C CYS A 120 2.06 10.82 14.13
N SER A 121 3.31 11.08 13.85
CA SER A 121 3.73 11.87 12.68
C SER A 121 3.88 11.02 11.42
N VAL A 122 3.93 9.70 11.57
CA VAL A 122 4.06 8.72 10.50
C VAL A 122 3.01 7.62 10.68
N ILE A 123 2.08 7.54 9.75
CA ILE A 123 0.96 6.61 9.80
C ILE A 123 1.00 5.75 8.52
N PRO A 124 1.45 4.48 8.62
CA PRO A 124 1.48 3.56 7.50
C PRO A 124 0.09 3.11 7.06
N ILE A 125 -0.08 2.99 5.75
CA ILE A 125 -1.24 2.43 5.09
C ILE A 125 -0.76 1.22 4.31
N MET A 126 -1.21 0.04 4.68
CA MET A 126 -0.88 -1.20 4.01
C MET A 126 -1.90 -1.49 2.92
N ILE A 127 -1.44 -1.60 1.69
CA ILE A 127 -2.25 -1.93 0.51
C ILE A 127 -1.91 -3.36 0.11
N PHE A 128 -2.89 -4.24 0.16
CA PHE A 128 -2.77 -5.62 -0.28
C PHE A 128 -3.19 -5.73 -1.73
N SER A 129 -2.27 -6.12 -2.61
CA SER A 129 -2.59 -6.35 -4.01
C SER A 129 -3.13 -7.76 -4.24
N LYS A 130 -3.97 -7.91 -5.28
CA LYS A 130 -4.52 -9.22 -5.69
C LYS A 130 -3.45 -10.14 -6.28
N ASP A 131 -2.41 -9.56 -6.82
CA ASP A 131 -1.24 -10.24 -7.36
C ASP A 131 -0.06 -9.25 -7.43
N HIS A 132 1.13 -9.75 -7.71
CA HIS A 132 2.35 -8.96 -7.87
C HIS A 132 2.74 -8.73 -9.34
N LYS A 133 1.79 -8.88 -10.27
CA LYS A 133 2.07 -8.61 -11.67
C LYS A 133 2.53 -7.17 -11.88
N ALA A 134 3.49 -7.00 -12.77
CA ALA A 134 4.06 -5.68 -13.05
C ALA A 134 3.01 -4.65 -13.43
N GLU A 135 1.98 -5.04 -14.18
CA GLU A 135 0.88 -4.16 -14.57
C GLU A 135 0.02 -3.74 -13.37
N THR A 136 -0.31 -4.69 -12.48
CA THR A 136 -1.09 -4.43 -11.27
C THR A 136 -0.33 -3.46 -10.36
N LEU A 137 0.94 -3.73 -10.11
CA LEU A 137 1.77 -2.87 -9.26
C LEU A 137 1.98 -1.49 -9.88
N ALA A 138 2.22 -1.40 -11.19
CA ALA A 138 2.37 -0.12 -11.88
C ALA A 138 1.10 0.74 -11.77
N ARG A 139 -0.10 0.14 -11.87
CA ARG A 139 -1.37 0.84 -11.70
C ARG A 139 -1.54 1.38 -10.28
N ILE A 140 -1.24 0.56 -9.27
CA ILE A 140 -1.32 0.97 -7.86
C ILE A 140 -0.35 2.13 -7.59
N VAL A 141 0.90 2.01 -8.02
CA VAL A 141 1.92 3.05 -7.86
C VAL A 141 1.54 4.34 -8.59
N ALA A 142 1.02 4.24 -9.81
CA ALA A 142 0.57 5.40 -10.58
C ALA A 142 -0.56 6.14 -9.86
N GLU A 143 -1.50 5.42 -9.27
CA GLU A 143 -2.60 6.04 -8.52
C GLU A 143 -2.11 6.71 -7.23
N VAL A 144 -1.20 6.09 -6.48
CA VAL A 144 -0.57 6.72 -5.31
C VAL A 144 0.14 8.01 -5.72
N LYS A 145 0.96 7.98 -6.79
CA LYS A 145 1.64 9.18 -7.31
C LYS A 145 0.65 10.26 -7.78
N ARG A 146 -0.48 9.86 -8.35
CA ARG A 146 -1.54 10.80 -8.77
C ARG A 146 -2.16 11.51 -7.56
N ILE A 147 -2.44 10.76 -6.50
CA ILE A 147 -3.00 11.32 -5.26
C ILE A 147 -1.96 12.24 -4.58
N GLU A 148 -0.70 11.82 -4.52
CA GLU A 148 0.40 12.63 -3.97
C GLU A 148 0.56 13.98 -4.71
N ALA A 149 0.41 13.99 -6.03
CA ALA A 149 0.50 15.19 -6.85
C ALA A 149 -0.74 16.09 -6.80
N SER A 150 -1.86 15.58 -6.30
CA SER A 150 -3.10 16.34 -6.18
C SER A 150 -3.06 17.28 -4.98
N PRO A 151 -3.72 18.46 -5.01
CA PRO A 151 -3.87 19.29 -3.84
C PRO A 151 -4.73 18.56 -2.81
N GLY A 152 -4.06 17.88 -1.88
CA GLY A 152 -4.66 17.14 -0.78
C GLY A 152 -4.79 17.98 0.49
N HIS A 153 -4.96 17.30 1.63
CA HIS A 153 -4.98 17.96 2.93
C HIS A 153 -3.60 18.59 3.22
N PRO A 154 -3.51 19.88 3.64
CA PRO A 154 -2.23 20.58 3.79
C PRO A 154 -1.29 19.93 4.82
N ASP A 155 -1.84 19.23 5.81
CA ASP A 155 -1.10 18.60 6.90
C ASP A 155 -0.81 17.11 6.65
N VAL A 156 -1.12 16.56 5.47
CA VAL A 156 -0.89 15.14 5.14
C VAL A 156 -0.16 15.02 3.81
N LYS A 157 0.95 14.30 3.80
CA LYS A 157 1.67 13.94 2.58
C LYS A 157 1.76 12.42 2.46
N PHE A 158 1.24 11.88 1.37
CA PHE A 158 1.34 10.46 1.09
C PHE A 158 2.64 10.17 0.36
N ARG A 159 3.39 9.15 0.82
CA ARG A 159 4.64 8.72 0.18
C ARG A 159 4.69 7.21 0.03
N LEU A 160 5.11 6.77 -1.14
CA LEU A 160 5.49 5.38 -1.35
C LEU A 160 6.69 5.04 -0.45
N ALA A 161 6.58 3.99 0.34
CA ALA A 161 7.59 3.67 1.32
C ALA A 161 8.25 2.31 1.08
N THR A 162 7.54 1.21 1.35
CA THR A 162 8.15 -0.12 1.40
C THR A 162 7.11 -1.22 1.13
N GLY A 163 7.45 -2.44 1.48
CA GLY A 163 6.69 -3.65 1.23
C GLY A 163 7.32 -4.47 0.11
N ASN A 164 7.08 -5.79 0.10
CA ASN A 164 7.60 -6.66 -0.95
C ASN A 164 7.11 -6.21 -2.34
N ALA A 165 5.83 -5.90 -2.48
CA ALA A 165 5.26 -5.36 -3.72
C ALA A 165 5.84 -3.98 -4.08
N GLY A 166 6.16 -3.14 -3.09
CA GLY A 166 6.81 -1.85 -3.29
C GLY A 166 8.22 -1.98 -3.88
N VAL A 167 9.02 -2.91 -3.36
CA VAL A 167 10.36 -3.21 -3.88
C VAL A 167 10.29 -3.75 -5.31
N MET A 168 9.34 -4.67 -5.59
CA MET A 168 9.13 -5.20 -6.94
C MET A 168 8.72 -4.11 -7.93
N ALA A 169 7.81 -3.22 -7.53
CA ALA A 169 7.39 -2.09 -8.35
C ALA A 169 8.56 -1.15 -8.69
N ALA A 170 9.38 -0.78 -7.70
CA ALA A 170 10.55 0.07 -7.90
C ALA A 170 11.60 -0.61 -8.81
N THR A 171 11.82 -1.92 -8.64
CA THR A 171 12.70 -2.70 -9.49
C THR A 171 12.21 -2.73 -10.93
N ASN A 172 10.92 -2.97 -11.15
CA ASN A 172 10.31 -2.99 -12.48
C ASN A 172 10.42 -1.61 -13.16
N GLU A 173 10.20 -0.53 -12.43
CA GLU A 173 10.36 0.84 -12.95
C GLU A 173 11.82 1.13 -13.35
N ALA A 174 12.79 0.76 -12.51
CA ALA A 174 14.21 0.94 -12.80
C ALA A 174 14.66 0.11 -14.02
N VAL A 175 14.23 -1.15 -14.11
CA VAL A 175 14.54 -2.02 -15.25
C VAL A 175 13.91 -1.49 -16.52
N ALA A 176 12.66 -1.05 -16.49
CA ALA A 176 11.98 -0.48 -17.65
C ALA A 176 12.68 0.78 -18.16
N ALA A 177 13.13 1.66 -17.28
CA ALA A 177 13.88 2.87 -17.63
C ALA A 177 15.26 2.57 -18.21
N ALA A 178 15.94 1.53 -17.71
CA ALA A 178 17.29 1.17 -18.13
C ALA A 178 17.32 0.34 -19.43
N GLN A 179 16.23 -0.35 -19.79
CA GLN A 179 16.23 -1.34 -20.86
C GLN A 179 16.61 -0.77 -22.22
N PHE A 180 15.98 0.32 -22.63
CA PHE A 180 16.24 0.91 -23.94
C PHE A 180 17.67 1.45 -24.07
N PRO A 181 18.20 2.25 -23.14
CA PRO A 181 19.60 2.66 -23.15
C PRO A 181 20.58 1.48 -23.18
N MET A 182 20.33 0.43 -22.39
CA MET A 182 21.19 -0.76 -22.32
C MET A 182 21.23 -1.48 -23.67
N LEU A 183 20.10 -1.69 -24.33
CA LEU A 183 20.03 -2.31 -25.65
C LEU A 183 20.80 -1.47 -26.68
N LEU A 184 20.68 -0.15 -26.65
CA LEU A 184 21.36 0.76 -27.55
C LEU A 184 22.90 0.66 -27.42
N TRP A 185 23.38 0.62 -26.16
CA TRP A 185 24.82 0.45 -25.88
C TRP A 185 25.34 -0.91 -26.33
N VAL A 186 24.61 -2.00 -26.03
CA VAL A 186 25.03 -3.36 -26.44
C VAL A 186 25.08 -3.49 -27.96
N PHE A 187 24.00 -3.12 -28.65
CA PHE A 187 23.97 -3.21 -30.12
C PHE A 187 24.97 -2.24 -30.78
N GLY A 188 25.14 -1.05 -30.22
CA GLY A 188 26.16 -0.11 -30.69
C GLY A 188 27.59 -0.66 -30.58
N ALA A 189 27.92 -1.27 -29.45
CA ALA A 189 29.23 -1.90 -29.25
C ALA A 189 29.44 -3.07 -30.19
N VAL A 190 28.44 -3.94 -30.36
CA VAL A 190 28.53 -5.09 -31.30
C VAL A 190 28.71 -4.59 -32.73
N ALA A 191 27.93 -3.59 -33.17
CA ALA A 191 28.07 -3.01 -34.50
C ALA A 191 29.47 -2.40 -34.74
N ALA A 192 29.99 -1.67 -33.76
CA ALA A 192 31.33 -1.09 -33.84
C ALA A 192 32.41 -2.17 -33.97
N LEU A 193 32.29 -3.27 -33.19
CA LEU A 193 33.23 -4.38 -33.26
C LEU A 193 33.14 -5.18 -34.58
N CYS A 194 31.98 -5.24 -35.20
CA CYS A 194 31.81 -5.90 -36.51
C CYS A 194 32.30 -5.06 -37.69
N LEU A 195 32.49 -3.75 -37.50
CA LEU A 195 32.99 -2.84 -38.55
C LEU A 195 34.51 -2.64 -38.50
N LEU A 196 35.16 -3.06 -37.41
CA LEU A 196 36.62 -3.07 -37.23
C LEU A 196 37.25 -4.37 -37.79
#